data_a4ec532d7096ee1c6f8fa9d60382574d
#
_entry.id   a4ec532d7096ee1c6f8fa9d60382574d
#
_cell.length_a   1.000
_cell.length_b   1.000
_cell.length_c   1.000
_cell.angle_alpha   90.00
_cell.angle_beta   90.00
_cell.angle_gamma   90.00
#
_symmetry.space_group_name_H-M   'P 1'
#
loop_
_entity.id
_entity.type
_entity.pdbx_description
1 polymer ?
#
loop_
_entity_poly.entity_id
_entity_poly.type
_entity_poly.pdbx_seq_one_letter_code
_entity_poly.pdbx_strand_id
1 'polypeptide(L)'
;MIRKSFATLLVLAMGLTGCGFYVSVPIHTITPGPIITDKLNVAYPDTTQTVSLSLGFGAGTLKVHPGASPFVTGTAEYNVADFKPVVTVKGPAVRIEQGNWKLTGIPDLSNIKNTWDLSLGSQPLDLNIEAGAYHAEYQFGGLALNNVTVKDGASDVKMDFESPNLSEMSLLSYETGASNVSLTRLGNANFASLVFHSGAGNFTLDFSGNLKRNGSVNIETGVGNTTLVIPSGIPVQLSVEGALSNVSYGSGWSKSGNLYTQAGSGPQLTMVVRIGAGNLTLTR
;
A
#
# COMPACT_ATOMS: atom_id res chain seq x y z
N MET A 1 15.67 5.37 20.27
CA MET A 1 16.55 4.17 20.41
C MET A 1 16.29 3.10 19.32
N ILE A 2 15.58 3.40 18.24
CA ILE A 2 15.17 2.44 17.18
C ILE A 2 16.08 2.49 15.93
N ARG A 3 16.99 3.47 15.84
CA ARG A 3 17.84 3.69 14.65
C ARG A 3 18.99 2.69 14.44
N LYS A 4 19.31 1.83 15.40
CA LYS A 4 20.47 0.91 15.30
C LYS A 4 20.12 -0.52 14.86
N SER A 5 18.83 -0.89 14.82
CA SER A 5 18.45 -2.29 14.56
C SER A 5 18.35 -2.65 13.08
N PHE A 6 18.11 -1.69 12.19
CA PHE A 6 17.97 -1.97 10.75
C PHE A 6 19.30 -2.27 10.05
N ALA A 7 20.37 -1.59 10.47
CA ALA A 7 21.71 -1.83 9.92
C ALA A 7 22.27 -3.21 10.33
N THR A 8 21.88 -3.70 11.51
CA THR A 8 22.39 -4.98 12.05
C THR A 8 21.76 -6.20 11.37
N LEU A 9 20.53 -6.10 10.87
CA LEU A 9 19.85 -7.23 10.22
C LEU A 9 20.39 -7.49 8.81
N LEU A 10 20.77 -6.44 8.08
CA LEU A 10 21.37 -6.59 6.74
C LEU A 10 22.78 -7.19 6.78
N VAL A 11 23.53 -6.92 7.86
CA VAL A 11 24.91 -7.45 8.05
C VAL A 11 24.90 -8.92 8.49
N LEU A 12 23.85 -9.38 9.18
CA LEU A 12 23.78 -10.76 9.68
C LEU A 12 23.49 -11.78 8.57
N ALA A 13 22.83 -11.37 7.47
CA ALA A 13 22.57 -12.25 6.32
C ALA A 13 23.80 -12.50 5.44
N MET A 14 24.88 -11.68 5.57
CA MET A 14 26.11 -11.83 4.80
C MET A 14 27.23 -12.59 5.55
N GLY A 15 27.02 -12.97 6.80
CA GLY A 15 28.04 -13.56 7.68
C GLY A 15 28.26 -15.08 7.54
N LEU A 16 27.56 -15.79 6.62
CA LEU A 16 27.59 -17.26 6.58
C LEU A 16 28.38 -17.89 5.42
N THR A 17 29.08 -17.10 4.61
CA THR A 17 30.02 -17.65 3.64
C THR A 17 31.42 -17.05 3.87
N GLY A 18 32.23 -17.77 4.61
CA GLY A 18 33.65 -17.46 4.79
C GLY A 18 34.43 -17.57 3.50
N CYS A 19 34.52 -16.48 2.76
CA CYS A 19 35.60 -16.16 1.82
C CYS A 19 35.59 -14.63 1.68
N GLY A 20 36.73 -14.00 1.99
CA GLY A 20 36.87 -12.56 2.09
C GLY A 20 36.57 -11.80 0.78
N PHE A 21 35.30 -11.54 0.52
CA PHE A 21 34.87 -10.55 -0.43
C PHE A 21 34.61 -9.22 0.29
N TYR A 22 35.53 -8.27 0.11
CA TYR A 22 35.23 -6.87 0.42
C TYR A 22 34.24 -6.37 -0.62
N VAL A 23 32.95 -6.39 -0.30
CA VAL A 23 31.93 -5.70 -1.11
C VAL A 23 32.03 -4.21 -0.74
N SER A 24 32.78 -3.46 -1.54
CA SER A 24 32.71 -2.00 -1.51
C SER A 24 31.41 -1.59 -2.18
N VAL A 25 30.36 -1.33 -1.39
CA VAL A 25 29.14 -0.70 -1.89
C VAL A 25 29.44 0.80 -2.02
N PRO A 26 29.49 1.37 -3.24
CA PRO A 26 29.70 2.79 -3.41
C PRO A 26 28.53 3.54 -2.76
N ILE A 27 28.83 4.31 -1.70
CA ILE A 27 27.85 5.21 -1.11
C ILE A 27 27.82 6.46 -1.99
N HIS A 28 26.74 6.64 -2.74
CA HIS A 28 26.53 7.89 -3.47
C HIS A 28 25.97 8.92 -2.49
N THR A 29 26.77 9.90 -2.15
CA THR A 29 26.33 11.08 -1.39
C THR A 29 25.52 11.98 -2.31
N ILE A 30 24.20 11.98 -2.13
CA ILE A 30 23.32 12.97 -2.76
C ILE A 30 23.48 14.27 -1.99
N THR A 31 23.91 15.35 -2.64
CA THR A 31 23.98 16.66 -2.00
C THR A 31 22.62 17.34 -2.13
N PRO A 32 21.86 17.48 -1.01
CA PRO A 32 20.59 18.19 -1.04
C PRO A 32 20.82 19.68 -1.29
N GLY A 33 20.01 20.25 -2.16
CA GLY A 33 19.91 21.68 -2.42
C GLY A 33 18.87 22.36 -1.51
N PRO A 34 18.48 23.61 -1.84
CA PRO A 34 17.36 24.26 -1.19
C PRO A 34 16.05 23.52 -1.47
N ILE A 35 15.07 23.66 -0.57
CA ILE A 35 13.74 23.10 -0.77
C ILE A 35 13.05 23.85 -1.91
N ILE A 36 12.54 23.10 -2.87
CA ILE A 36 11.72 23.57 -3.99
C ILE A 36 10.30 23.06 -3.76
N THR A 37 9.30 23.91 -4.04
CA THR A 37 7.88 23.53 -4.01
C THR A 37 7.28 23.74 -5.37
N ASP A 38 6.90 22.65 -6.05
CA ASP A 38 6.13 22.68 -7.28
C ASP A 38 4.63 22.47 -7.00
N LYS A 39 3.80 23.22 -7.70
CA LYS A 39 2.35 23.05 -7.68
C LYS A 39 1.94 22.18 -8.87
N LEU A 40 1.16 21.16 -8.60
CA LEU A 40 0.54 20.30 -9.58
C LEU A 40 -0.91 20.71 -9.80
N ASN A 41 -1.29 20.82 -11.08
CA ASN A 41 -2.66 21.09 -11.48
C ASN A 41 -2.90 20.40 -12.83
N VAL A 42 -3.56 19.24 -12.79
CA VAL A 42 -3.80 18.40 -13.95
C VAL A 42 -5.30 18.36 -14.21
N ALA A 43 -5.71 18.81 -15.40
CA ALA A 43 -7.11 18.73 -15.81
C ALA A 43 -7.52 17.28 -16.10
N TYR A 44 -8.83 17.01 -16.08
CA TYR A 44 -9.33 15.74 -16.59
C TYR A 44 -8.97 15.59 -18.08
N PRO A 45 -8.49 14.41 -18.49
CA PRO A 45 -8.32 14.11 -19.91
C PRO A 45 -9.66 14.24 -20.65
N ASP A 46 -9.61 14.79 -21.87
CA ASP A 46 -10.77 14.85 -22.74
C ASP A 46 -11.00 13.48 -23.39
N THR A 47 -11.78 12.65 -22.72
CA THR A 47 -12.02 11.25 -23.09
C THR A 47 -13.35 10.76 -22.57
N THR A 48 -13.96 9.81 -23.27
CA THR A 48 -15.12 9.04 -22.80
C THR A 48 -14.72 7.70 -22.14
N GLN A 49 -13.43 7.35 -22.16
CA GLN A 49 -12.90 6.15 -21.55
C GLN A 49 -12.62 6.37 -20.05
N THR A 50 -12.58 5.29 -19.29
CA THR A 50 -12.12 5.35 -17.90
C THR A 50 -10.70 5.94 -17.83
N VAL A 51 -10.53 6.94 -17.00
CA VAL A 51 -9.23 7.57 -16.81
C VAL A 51 -8.37 6.69 -15.90
N SER A 52 -7.10 6.54 -16.25
CA SER A 52 -6.11 5.89 -15.39
C SER A 52 -5.09 6.90 -14.87
N LEU A 53 -4.82 6.86 -13.56
CA LEU A 53 -3.76 7.62 -12.92
C LEU A 53 -2.65 6.68 -12.46
N SER A 54 -1.44 6.90 -12.94
CA SER A 54 -0.25 6.21 -12.45
C SER A 54 0.65 7.19 -11.70
N LEU A 55 0.97 6.87 -10.45
CA LEU A 55 1.90 7.60 -9.60
C LEU A 55 3.20 6.78 -9.48
N GLY A 56 4.32 7.33 -9.92
CA GLY A 56 5.65 6.75 -9.76
C GLY A 56 6.44 7.54 -8.71
N PHE A 57 6.70 6.93 -7.54
CA PHE A 57 7.31 7.61 -6.40
C PHE A 57 8.52 6.83 -5.86
N GLY A 58 9.69 7.41 -5.87
CA GLY A 58 10.93 6.71 -5.45
C GLY A 58 11.05 6.55 -3.94
N ALA A 59 11.25 7.65 -3.23
CA ALA A 59 11.44 7.66 -1.78
C ALA A 59 10.95 8.98 -1.17
N GLY A 60 10.48 8.94 0.08
CA GLY A 60 10.01 10.10 0.82
C GLY A 60 8.62 9.92 1.43
N THR A 61 7.77 10.94 1.36
CA THR A 61 6.39 10.89 1.87
C THR A 61 5.39 11.15 0.74
N LEU A 62 4.42 10.26 0.58
CA LEU A 62 3.35 10.38 -0.41
C LEU A 62 2.00 10.45 0.29
N LYS A 63 1.27 11.55 0.08
CA LYS A 63 -0.10 11.71 0.55
C LYS A 63 -1.05 11.79 -0.64
N VAL A 64 -2.13 11.02 -0.59
CA VAL A 64 -3.17 11.03 -1.62
C VAL A 64 -4.53 11.07 -0.94
N HIS A 65 -5.35 12.05 -1.30
CA HIS A 65 -6.66 12.24 -0.69
C HIS A 65 -7.69 12.81 -1.69
N PRO A 66 -9.00 12.76 -1.43
CA PRO A 66 -10.01 13.40 -2.25
C PRO A 66 -9.96 14.92 -2.12
N GLY A 67 -10.62 15.65 -3.03
CA GLY A 67 -10.86 17.09 -2.87
C GLY A 67 -10.39 17.97 -4.03
N ALA A 68 -9.83 17.41 -5.10
CA ALA A 68 -9.55 18.19 -6.30
C ALA A 68 -10.84 18.54 -7.06
N SER A 69 -10.92 19.77 -7.55
CA SER A 69 -11.93 20.14 -8.55
C SER A 69 -11.51 19.69 -9.96
N PRO A 70 -10.24 19.89 -10.40
CA PRO A 70 -9.70 19.20 -11.57
C PRO A 70 -9.36 17.74 -11.25
N PHE A 71 -8.70 17.04 -12.18
CA PHE A 71 -8.36 15.63 -12.00
C PHE A 71 -7.36 15.40 -10.86
N VAL A 72 -6.24 16.12 -10.86
CA VAL A 72 -5.25 16.10 -9.77
C VAL A 72 -4.79 17.52 -9.45
N THR A 73 -4.76 17.86 -8.17
CA THR A 73 -4.07 19.04 -7.67
C THR A 73 -3.15 18.64 -6.53
N GLY A 74 -2.17 19.50 -6.22
CA GLY A 74 -1.33 19.27 -5.05
C GLY A 74 -0.01 20.01 -5.10
N THR A 75 0.87 19.58 -4.22
CA THR A 75 2.24 20.12 -4.10
C THR A 75 3.25 18.99 -4.03
N ALA A 76 4.42 19.25 -4.60
CA ALA A 76 5.60 18.41 -4.44
C ALA A 76 6.71 19.28 -3.86
N GLU A 77 7.16 18.94 -2.66
CA GLU A 77 8.28 19.57 -1.99
C GLU A 77 9.50 18.64 -2.04
N TYR A 78 10.60 19.10 -2.59
CA TYR A 78 11.81 18.32 -2.71
C TYR A 78 13.07 19.19 -2.66
N ASN A 79 14.22 18.61 -2.31
CA ASN A 79 15.50 19.29 -2.28
C ASN A 79 16.59 18.60 -3.12
N VAL A 80 16.19 17.67 -3.96
CA VAL A 80 17.03 17.04 -5.00
C VAL A 80 16.37 17.32 -6.34
N ALA A 81 17.09 17.92 -7.27
CA ALA A 81 16.53 18.35 -8.57
C ALA A 81 15.88 17.21 -9.36
N ASP A 82 16.42 16.00 -9.27
CA ASP A 82 15.93 14.82 -9.96
C ASP A 82 14.59 14.29 -9.37
N PHE A 83 14.13 14.83 -8.25
CA PHE A 83 12.84 14.47 -7.63
C PHE A 83 11.67 15.30 -8.16
N LYS A 84 11.96 16.24 -9.07
CA LYS A 84 10.92 17.03 -9.71
C LYS A 84 9.87 16.13 -10.36
N PRO A 85 8.57 16.30 -10.04
CA PRO A 85 7.52 15.51 -10.67
C PRO A 85 7.40 15.85 -12.17
N VAL A 86 7.24 14.81 -12.96
CA VAL A 86 7.00 14.89 -14.40
C VAL A 86 5.58 14.39 -14.67
N VAL A 87 4.77 15.23 -15.31
CA VAL A 87 3.40 14.89 -15.67
C VAL A 87 3.34 14.56 -17.16
N THR A 88 2.76 13.42 -17.49
CA THR A 88 2.54 12.98 -18.88
C THR A 88 1.07 12.62 -19.04
N VAL A 89 0.41 13.13 -20.07
CA VAL A 89 -0.97 12.81 -20.42
C VAL A 89 -0.97 12.21 -21.83
N LYS A 90 -1.55 11.00 -21.97
CA LYS A 90 -1.69 10.29 -23.25
C LYS A 90 -3.09 9.65 -23.32
N GLY A 91 -4.02 10.31 -24.02
CA GLY A 91 -5.41 9.88 -24.05
C GLY A 91 -5.98 9.79 -22.62
N PRO A 92 -6.58 8.67 -22.21
CA PRO A 92 -7.13 8.51 -20.87
C PRO A 92 -6.07 8.28 -19.77
N ALA A 93 -4.81 8.06 -20.13
CA ALA A 93 -3.74 7.77 -19.19
C ALA A 93 -3.02 9.06 -18.74
N VAL A 94 -3.01 9.28 -17.44
CA VAL A 94 -2.23 10.32 -16.76
C VAL A 94 -1.17 9.66 -15.91
N ARG A 95 0.05 10.12 -16.05
CA ARG A 95 1.20 9.64 -15.30
C ARG A 95 1.89 10.80 -14.60
N ILE A 96 2.12 10.68 -13.31
CA ILE A 96 2.88 11.62 -12.50
C ILE A 96 4.02 10.82 -11.88
N GLU A 97 5.23 11.08 -12.31
CA GLU A 97 6.40 10.32 -11.89
C GLU A 97 7.46 11.25 -11.31
N GLN A 98 8.14 10.77 -10.30
CA GLN A 98 9.41 11.36 -9.90
C GLN A 98 10.39 11.26 -11.07
N GLY A 99 11.15 12.31 -11.33
CA GLY A 99 12.10 12.33 -12.44
C GLY A 99 13.11 11.18 -12.41
N ASN A 100 13.91 11.04 -13.45
CA ASN A 100 14.82 9.91 -13.68
C ASN A 100 15.91 9.79 -12.59
N TRP A 101 15.54 9.37 -11.40
CA TRP A 101 16.47 9.09 -10.35
C TRP A 101 16.94 7.63 -10.44
N LYS A 102 18.17 7.43 -10.83
CA LYS A 102 18.83 6.12 -10.78
C LYS A 102 19.59 6.01 -9.47
N LEU A 103 19.10 5.19 -8.57
CA LEU A 103 19.80 4.85 -7.35
C LEU A 103 21.03 3.99 -7.68
N THR A 104 22.21 4.57 -7.58
CA THR A 104 23.48 3.83 -7.63
C THR A 104 24.08 3.80 -6.24
N GLY A 105 23.91 2.69 -5.49
CA GLY A 105 24.38 2.55 -4.12
C GLY A 105 23.29 2.77 -3.06
N ILE A 106 23.70 2.87 -1.80
CA ILE A 106 22.81 3.18 -0.67
C ILE A 106 22.97 4.67 -0.36
N PRO A 107 21.96 5.51 -0.64
CA PRO A 107 22.05 6.94 -0.36
C PRO A 107 21.91 7.22 1.13
N ASP A 108 22.57 8.26 1.62
CA ASP A 108 22.22 8.88 2.90
C ASP A 108 20.96 9.73 2.70
N LEU A 109 19.82 9.24 3.17
CA LEU A 109 18.53 9.91 3.08
C LEU A 109 18.27 10.87 4.25
N SER A 110 19.19 11.05 5.18
CA SER A 110 18.93 11.79 6.43
C SER A 110 18.57 13.26 6.23
N ASN A 111 19.00 13.87 5.14
CA ASN A 111 18.77 15.28 4.81
C ASN A 111 17.95 15.45 3.50
N ILE A 112 17.40 14.37 2.98
CA ILE A 112 16.60 14.41 1.74
C ILE A 112 15.15 14.71 2.08
N LYS A 113 14.60 15.74 1.43
CA LYS A 113 13.18 16.07 1.43
C LYS A 113 12.58 15.64 0.10
N ASN A 114 11.54 14.83 0.15
CA ASN A 114 10.64 14.54 -0.96
C ASN A 114 9.26 14.25 -0.39
N THR A 115 8.34 15.16 -0.55
CA THR A 115 6.98 15.04 -0.03
C THR A 115 6.00 15.45 -1.11
N TRP A 116 5.13 14.54 -1.50
CA TRP A 116 4.02 14.85 -2.38
C TRP A 116 2.71 14.81 -1.60
N ASP A 117 1.91 15.82 -1.80
CA ASP A 117 0.57 15.95 -1.22
C ASP A 117 -0.42 16.21 -2.36
N LEU A 118 -1.17 15.16 -2.73
CA LEU A 118 -1.99 15.13 -3.95
C LEU A 118 -3.45 14.94 -3.60
N SER A 119 -4.29 15.86 -4.08
CA SER A 119 -5.74 15.73 -4.06
C SER A 119 -6.23 15.19 -5.39
N LEU A 120 -7.16 14.23 -5.36
CA LEU A 120 -7.77 13.64 -6.54
C LEU A 120 -9.22 14.13 -6.70
N GLY A 121 -9.65 14.24 -7.95
CA GLY A 121 -11.03 14.54 -8.31
C GLY A 121 -11.95 13.33 -8.13
N SER A 122 -13.26 13.55 -8.25
CA SER A 122 -14.30 12.58 -7.91
C SER A 122 -14.81 11.73 -9.08
N GLN A 123 -14.26 11.89 -10.30
CA GLN A 123 -14.69 11.04 -11.42
C GLN A 123 -14.10 9.63 -11.32
N PRO A 124 -14.80 8.62 -11.89
CA PRO A 124 -14.31 7.25 -11.88
C PRO A 124 -12.92 7.11 -12.47
N LEU A 125 -12.02 6.43 -11.76
CA LEU A 125 -10.64 6.23 -12.20
C LEU A 125 -10.07 4.86 -11.77
N ASP A 126 -9.07 4.42 -12.53
CA ASP A 126 -8.16 3.35 -12.14
C ASP A 126 -6.88 3.98 -11.57
N LEU A 127 -6.52 3.61 -10.36
CA LEU A 127 -5.35 4.16 -9.66
C LEU A 127 -4.24 3.11 -9.56
N ASN A 128 -3.06 3.46 -10.08
CA ASN A 128 -1.86 2.65 -9.95
C ASN A 128 -0.76 3.45 -9.23
N ILE A 129 -0.19 2.89 -8.17
CA ILE A 129 0.90 3.50 -7.41
C ILE A 129 2.08 2.53 -7.41
N GLU A 130 3.21 3.00 -7.92
CA GLU A 130 4.49 2.29 -7.88
C GLU A 130 5.47 3.12 -7.04
N ALA A 131 5.97 2.54 -5.94
CA ALA A 131 6.83 3.26 -5.03
C ALA A 131 8.04 2.43 -4.57
N GLY A 132 9.11 3.09 -4.19
CA GLY A 132 10.32 2.44 -3.70
C GLY A 132 10.31 2.27 -2.18
N ALA A 133 11.00 3.19 -1.46
CA ALA A 133 11.11 3.18 -0.01
C ALA A 133 10.48 4.45 0.57
N TYR A 134 9.29 4.36 1.17
CA TYR A 134 8.53 5.55 1.48
C TYR A 134 7.58 5.40 2.68
N HIS A 135 7.08 6.54 3.14
CA HIS A 135 5.94 6.63 4.03
C HIS A 135 4.72 7.13 3.24
N ALA A 136 3.54 6.55 3.47
CA ALA A 136 2.34 7.00 2.77
C ALA A 136 1.11 7.09 3.66
N GLU A 137 0.29 8.09 3.33
CA GLU A 137 -1.05 8.29 3.88
C GLU A 137 -2.04 8.39 2.71
N TYR A 138 -2.84 7.34 2.51
CA TYR A 138 -3.87 7.27 1.49
C TYR A 138 -5.26 7.39 2.11
N GLN A 139 -5.96 8.47 1.82
CA GLN A 139 -7.35 8.68 2.19
C GLN A 139 -8.22 8.49 0.95
N PHE A 140 -8.74 7.28 0.76
CA PHE A 140 -9.47 6.92 -0.45
C PHE A 140 -10.99 7.00 -0.31
N GLY A 141 -11.48 7.26 0.90
CA GLY A 141 -12.91 7.46 1.14
C GLY A 141 -13.48 8.62 0.32
N GLY A 142 -14.64 8.40 -0.32
CA GLY A 142 -15.30 9.43 -1.14
C GLY A 142 -14.72 9.62 -2.55
N LEU A 143 -13.70 8.86 -2.94
CA LEU A 143 -13.26 8.75 -4.33
C LEU A 143 -14.14 7.76 -5.10
N ALA A 144 -14.06 7.80 -6.43
CA ALA A 144 -14.72 6.85 -7.34
C ALA A 144 -13.67 5.93 -7.98
N LEU A 145 -13.16 4.97 -7.20
CA LEU A 145 -12.10 4.06 -7.61
C LEU A 145 -12.68 2.78 -8.20
N ASN A 146 -12.38 2.47 -9.47
CA ASN A 146 -12.79 1.23 -10.12
C ASN A 146 -11.77 0.11 -9.89
N ASN A 147 -10.49 0.44 -9.93
CA ASN A 147 -9.38 -0.44 -9.58
C ASN A 147 -8.31 0.35 -8.81
N VAL A 148 -7.70 -0.31 -7.84
CA VAL A 148 -6.53 0.22 -7.12
C VAL A 148 -5.44 -0.84 -7.16
N THR A 149 -4.26 -0.45 -7.61
CA THR A 149 -3.06 -1.27 -7.54
C THR A 149 -1.95 -0.47 -6.87
N VAL A 150 -1.38 -1.02 -5.80
CA VAL A 150 -0.21 -0.47 -5.13
C VAL A 150 0.90 -1.50 -5.16
N LYS A 151 2.08 -1.10 -5.63
CA LYS A 151 3.30 -1.90 -5.59
C LYS A 151 4.41 -1.10 -4.97
N ASP A 152 4.99 -1.62 -3.91
CA ASP A 152 6.08 -0.95 -3.23
C ASP A 152 7.19 -1.90 -2.74
N GLY A 153 8.33 -1.31 -2.41
CA GLY A 153 9.49 -2.07 -1.94
C GLY A 153 9.56 -2.16 -0.43
N ALA A 154 9.76 -1.02 0.25
CA ALA A 154 9.86 -0.93 1.70
C ALA A 154 9.06 0.27 2.20
N SER A 155 8.07 0.06 3.04
CA SER A 155 7.12 1.13 3.33
C SER A 155 6.54 1.10 4.74
N ASP A 156 6.03 2.26 5.15
CA ASP A 156 5.09 2.42 6.25
C ASP A 156 3.85 3.11 5.68
N VAL A 157 2.79 2.35 5.46
CA VAL A 157 1.60 2.82 4.73
C VAL A 157 0.35 2.70 5.57
N LYS A 158 -0.41 3.79 5.56
CA LYS A 158 -1.79 3.83 6.05
C LYS A 158 -2.72 4.14 4.87
N MET A 159 -3.62 3.21 4.57
CA MET A 159 -4.67 3.39 3.56
C MET A 159 -6.02 3.29 4.24
N ASP A 160 -6.86 4.26 3.99
CA ASP A 160 -8.13 4.38 4.68
C ASP A 160 -9.29 4.71 3.76
N PHE A 161 -10.42 4.04 3.98
CA PHE A 161 -11.70 4.31 3.33
C PHE A 161 -12.70 4.89 4.34
N GLU A 162 -12.41 6.10 4.86
CA GLU A 162 -13.25 6.76 5.88
C GLU A 162 -14.71 6.87 5.47
N SER A 163 -14.98 7.15 4.21
CA SER A 163 -16.32 7.13 3.60
C SER A 163 -16.39 6.14 2.44
N PRO A 164 -17.59 5.72 2.04
CA PRO A 164 -17.74 4.76 0.96
C PRO A 164 -17.10 5.20 -0.35
N ASN A 165 -16.44 4.26 -1.03
CA ASN A 165 -16.04 4.41 -2.42
C ASN A 165 -17.29 4.62 -3.29
N LEU A 166 -17.24 5.60 -4.19
CA LEU A 166 -18.38 6.01 -5.00
C LEU A 166 -18.60 5.10 -6.21
N SER A 167 -17.63 4.25 -6.56
CA SER A 167 -17.70 3.25 -7.62
C SER A 167 -17.77 1.83 -7.05
N GLU A 168 -18.18 0.88 -7.88
CA GLU A 168 -17.95 -0.54 -7.63
C GLU A 168 -16.49 -0.86 -7.99
N MET A 169 -15.68 -1.18 -6.98
CA MET A 169 -14.29 -1.53 -7.19
C MET A 169 -14.16 -3.00 -7.60
N SER A 170 -13.59 -3.26 -8.76
CA SER A 170 -13.35 -4.63 -9.22
C SER A 170 -12.19 -5.26 -8.47
N LEU A 171 -11.08 -4.53 -8.33
CA LEU A 171 -9.86 -5.03 -7.73
C LEU A 171 -9.21 -3.98 -6.81
N LEU A 172 -8.86 -4.41 -5.59
CA LEU A 172 -7.89 -3.76 -4.72
C LEU A 172 -6.67 -4.69 -4.59
N SER A 173 -5.56 -4.33 -5.21
CA SER A 173 -4.31 -5.10 -5.18
C SER A 173 -3.23 -4.33 -4.45
N TYR A 174 -2.60 -4.96 -3.47
CA TYR A 174 -1.47 -4.41 -2.73
C TYR A 174 -0.32 -5.41 -2.73
N GLU A 175 0.82 -5.03 -3.27
CA GLU A 175 2.04 -5.83 -3.31
C GLU A 175 3.19 -5.07 -2.67
N THR A 176 3.85 -5.67 -1.68
CA THR A 176 4.92 -5.01 -0.92
C THR A 176 6.06 -5.97 -0.57
N GLY A 177 7.26 -5.43 -0.42
CA GLY A 177 8.44 -6.17 0.00
C GLY A 177 8.54 -6.30 1.52
N ALA A 178 9.15 -5.33 2.19
CA ALA A 178 9.39 -5.33 3.64
C ALA A 178 8.76 -4.08 4.28
N SER A 179 7.57 -4.22 4.87
CA SER A 179 6.71 -3.07 5.17
C SER A 179 5.87 -3.23 6.43
N ASN A 180 5.41 -2.11 6.96
CA ASN A 180 4.26 -2.05 7.87
C ASN A 180 3.08 -1.43 7.09
N VAL A 181 1.99 -2.16 6.96
CA VAL A 181 0.83 -1.70 6.19
C VAL A 181 -0.44 -1.83 7.02
N SER A 182 -1.20 -0.76 7.06
CA SER A 182 -2.52 -0.71 7.66
C SER A 182 -3.55 -0.28 6.63
N LEU A 183 -4.45 -1.19 6.27
CA LEU A 183 -5.60 -0.93 5.41
C LEU A 183 -6.84 -0.90 6.29
N THR A 184 -7.51 0.26 6.38
CA THR A 184 -8.61 0.47 7.32
C THR A 184 -9.94 0.75 6.63
N ARG A 185 -11.02 0.31 7.25
CA ARG A 185 -12.41 0.47 6.79
C ARG A 185 -12.66 -0.10 5.38
N LEU A 186 -12.04 -1.25 5.09
CA LEU A 186 -12.13 -1.93 3.79
C LEU A 186 -13.56 -2.28 3.38
N GLY A 187 -14.51 -2.41 4.33
CA GLY A 187 -15.93 -2.55 4.02
C GLY A 187 -16.49 -1.39 3.19
N ASN A 188 -15.92 -0.20 3.32
CA ASN A 188 -16.28 0.98 2.52
C ASN A 188 -15.66 1.00 1.13
N ALA A 189 -14.63 0.20 0.86
CA ALA A 189 -13.96 0.18 -0.44
C ALA A 189 -14.84 -0.38 -1.57
N ASN A 190 -15.89 -1.14 -1.24
CA ASN A 190 -16.85 -1.72 -2.20
C ASN A 190 -16.16 -2.61 -3.26
N PHE A 191 -15.16 -3.39 -2.85
CA PHE A 191 -14.39 -4.25 -3.74
C PHE A 191 -15.09 -5.59 -4.03
N ALA A 192 -14.85 -6.16 -5.23
CA ALA A 192 -15.16 -7.55 -5.52
C ALA A 192 -14.02 -8.48 -5.14
N SER A 193 -12.79 -8.06 -5.40
CA SER A 193 -11.58 -8.82 -5.09
C SER A 193 -10.55 -7.94 -4.39
N LEU A 194 -9.98 -8.46 -3.30
CA LEU A 194 -8.83 -7.89 -2.62
C LEU A 194 -7.68 -8.90 -2.69
N VAL A 195 -6.54 -8.47 -3.17
CA VAL A 195 -5.30 -9.26 -3.23
C VAL A 195 -4.22 -8.51 -2.45
N PHE A 196 -3.65 -9.16 -1.45
CA PHE A 196 -2.59 -8.61 -0.63
C PHE A 196 -1.40 -9.56 -0.63
N HIS A 197 -0.29 -9.15 -1.23
CA HIS A 197 0.95 -9.90 -1.25
C HIS A 197 2.06 -9.14 -0.55
N SER A 198 2.76 -9.81 0.36
CA SER A 198 3.85 -9.18 1.11
C SER A 198 5.00 -10.13 1.36
N GLY A 199 6.21 -9.58 1.39
CA GLY A 199 7.41 -10.33 1.77
C GLY A 199 7.53 -10.46 3.30
N ALA A 200 7.84 -9.37 4.01
CA ALA A 200 8.04 -9.38 5.45
C ALA A 200 7.48 -8.13 6.13
N GLY A 201 6.93 -8.27 7.34
CA GLY A 201 6.48 -7.11 8.11
C GLY A 201 5.31 -7.34 9.04
N ASN A 202 4.58 -6.24 9.34
CA ASN A 202 3.37 -6.27 10.14
C ASN A 202 2.22 -5.66 9.35
N PHE A 203 1.13 -6.40 9.24
CA PHE A 203 0.03 -6.08 8.37
C PHE A 203 -1.28 -6.08 9.14
N THR A 204 -2.06 -5.01 8.99
CA THR A 204 -3.41 -4.91 9.54
C THR A 204 -4.38 -4.65 8.41
N LEU A 205 -5.35 -5.53 8.24
CA LEU A 205 -6.45 -5.37 7.30
C LEU A 205 -7.75 -5.33 8.10
N ASP A 206 -8.35 -4.15 8.16
CA ASP A 206 -9.60 -3.91 8.89
C ASP A 206 -10.78 -3.82 7.91
N PHE A 207 -11.68 -4.79 8.02
CA PHE A 207 -12.88 -4.91 7.18
C PHE A 207 -14.10 -4.20 7.79
N SER A 208 -13.90 -3.29 8.72
CA SER A 208 -14.97 -2.41 9.20
C SER A 208 -15.50 -1.51 8.07
N GLY A 209 -16.63 -0.86 8.33
CA GLY A 209 -17.36 -0.07 7.34
C GLY A 209 -18.60 -0.78 6.82
N ASN A 210 -19.12 -0.35 5.69
CA ASN A 210 -20.37 -0.84 5.10
C ASN A 210 -20.10 -1.74 3.89
N LEU A 211 -19.94 -3.04 4.14
CA LEU A 211 -19.76 -4.02 3.07
C LEU A 211 -21.06 -4.15 2.25
N LYS A 212 -21.02 -3.74 0.98
CA LYS A 212 -22.21 -3.67 0.12
C LYS A 212 -22.43 -4.92 -0.73
N ARG A 213 -21.39 -5.73 -0.95
CA ARG A 213 -21.43 -6.93 -1.80
C ARG A 213 -20.49 -8.01 -1.29
N ASN A 214 -20.66 -9.22 -1.76
CA ASN A 214 -19.73 -10.31 -1.48
C ASN A 214 -18.33 -9.95 -1.99
N GLY A 215 -17.32 -10.25 -1.18
CA GLY A 215 -15.92 -9.99 -1.51
C GLY A 215 -15.08 -11.26 -1.42
N SER A 216 -14.14 -11.38 -2.35
CA SER A 216 -13.06 -12.38 -2.32
C SER A 216 -11.78 -11.72 -1.83
N VAL A 217 -11.09 -12.36 -0.89
CA VAL A 217 -9.86 -11.83 -0.29
C VAL A 217 -8.78 -12.90 -0.34
N ASN A 218 -7.65 -12.58 -0.97
CA ASN A 218 -6.46 -13.43 -0.99
C ASN A 218 -5.29 -12.68 -0.33
N ILE A 219 -4.73 -13.26 0.73
CA ILE A 219 -3.61 -12.69 1.48
C ILE A 219 -2.46 -13.68 1.45
N GLU A 220 -1.31 -13.24 0.96
CA GLU A 220 -0.07 -14.01 1.00
C GLU A 220 1.03 -13.19 1.69
N THR A 221 1.57 -13.71 2.78
CA THR A 221 2.65 -13.09 3.54
C THR A 221 3.81 -14.07 3.68
N GLY A 222 5.02 -13.63 3.37
CA GLY A 222 6.21 -14.46 3.56
C GLY A 222 6.51 -14.65 5.05
N VAL A 223 6.89 -13.60 5.76
CA VAL A 223 7.25 -13.64 7.18
C VAL A 223 6.66 -12.43 7.92
N GLY A 224 5.94 -12.66 9.01
CA GLY A 224 5.46 -11.54 9.83
C GLY A 224 4.16 -11.78 10.58
N ASN A 225 3.57 -10.70 11.05
CA ASN A 225 2.31 -10.75 11.78
C ASN A 225 1.21 -10.12 10.95
N THR A 226 0.13 -10.84 10.76
CA THR A 226 -1.06 -10.37 10.06
C THR A 226 -2.23 -10.30 11.02
N THR A 227 -2.86 -9.14 11.11
CA THR A 227 -4.08 -8.93 11.90
C THR A 227 -5.24 -8.65 10.95
N LEU A 228 -6.29 -9.44 11.06
CA LEU A 228 -7.55 -9.21 10.38
C LEU A 228 -8.57 -8.74 11.40
N VAL A 229 -9.04 -7.50 11.23
CA VAL A 229 -10.13 -6.95 12.03
C VAL A 229 -11.42 -7.15 11.26
N ILE A 230 -12.32 -8.01 11.78
CA ILE A 230 -13.57 -8.38 11.12
C ILE A 230 -14.72 -8.14 12.08
N PRO A 231 -15.52 -7.10 11.87
CA PRO A 231 -16.66 -6.80 12.74
C PRO A 231 -17.61 -7.97 12.89
N SER A 232 -18.22 -8.06 14.06
CA SER A 232 -19.28 -9.05 14.29
C SER A 232 -20.44 -8.83 13.33
N GLY A 233 -21.06 -9.93 12.86
CA GLY A 233 -22.21 -9.87 11.95
C GLY A 233 -21.89 -9.90 10.47
N ILE A 234 -20.63 -9.77 10.05
CA ILE A 234 -20.21 -10.06 8.68
C ILE A 234 -20.01 -11.58 8.55
N PRO A 235 -20.74 -12.26 7.63
CA PRO A 235 -20.49 -13.67 7.38
C PRO A 235 -19.12 -13.87 6.70
N VAL A 236 -18.30 -14.76 7.26
CA VAL A 236 -16.94 -15.02 6.75
C VAL A 236 -16.68 -16.50 6.64
N GLN A 237 -16.05 -16.89 5.53
CA GLN A 237 -15.40 -18.18 5.35
C GLN A 237 -13.91 -17.91 5.09
N LEU A 238 -13.05 -18.28 6.02
CA LEU A 238 -11.61 -18.05 5.95
C LEU A 238 -10.88 -19.39 5.94
N SER A 239 -10.17 -19.70 4.86
CA SER A 239 -9.23 -20.81 4.79
C SER A 239 -7.82 -20.32 5.13
N VAL A 240 -7.17 -21.01 6.07
CA VAL A 240 -5.80 -20.69 6.50
C VAL A 240 -4.86 -21.78 6.02
N GLU A 241 -3.83 -21.39 5.27
CA GLU A 241 -2.84 -22.30 4.69
C GLU A 241 -1.42 -21.81 5.04
N GLY A 242 -0.45 -22.71 4.97
CA GLY A 242 0.97 -22.39 5.20
C GLY A 242 1.53 -22.90 6.52
N ALA A 243 2.78 -22.53 6.80
CA ALA A 243 3.54 -22.97 7.97
C ALA A 243 3.44 -21.96 9.14
N LEU A 244 2.23 -21.44 9.39
CA LEU A 244 1.94 -20.51 10.48
C LEU A 244 2.47 -21.00 11.83
N SER A 245 3.06 -20.08 12.58
CA SER A 245 3.47 -20.37 13.97
C SER A 245 2.26 -20.42 14.91
N ASN A 246 1.27 -19.55 14.71
CA ASN A 246 0.07 -19.48 15.52
C ASN A 246 -1.09 -18.76 14.81
N VAL A 247 -2.33 -19.23 15.07
CA VAL A 247 -3.57 -18.52 14.73
C VAL A 247 -4.33 -18.20 16.02
N SER A 248 -4.43 -16.93 16.34
CA SER A 248 -5.19 -16.44 17.49
C SER A 248 -6.55 -15.90 17.01
N TYR A 249 -7.62 -16.31 17.66
CA TYR A 249 -8.98 -15.84 17.34
C TYR A 249 -9.84 -15.75 18.58
N GLY A 250 -10.74 -14.76 18.61
CA GLY A 250 -11.66 -14.50 19.72
C GLY A 250 -12.95 -15.32 19.66
N SER A 251 -13.87 -15.06 20.61
CA SER A 251 -15.22 -15.64 20.62
C SER A 251 -16.00 -15.22 19.37
N GLY A 252 -16.86 -16.12 18.85
CA GLY A 252 -17.67 -15.86 17.62
C GLY A 252 -17.06 -16.41 16.35
N TRP A 253 -15.87 -16.97 16.42
CA TRP A 253 -15.29 -17.79 15.37
C TRP A 253 -15.48 -19.27 15.67
N SER A 254 -15.84 -20.05 14.66
CA SER A 254 -15.85 -21.50 14.69
C SER A 254 -14.72 -22.02 13.82
N LYS A 255 -14.02 -23.07 14.27
CA LYS A 255 -12.89 -23.68 13.55
C LYS A 255 -13.18 -25.13 13.23
N SER A 256 -12.95 -25.52 11.99
CA SER A 256 -12.98 -26.91 11.54
C SER A 256 -11.78 -27.16 10.59
N GLY A 257 -10.77 -27.87 11.07
CA GLY A 257 -9.51 -28.02 10.33
C GLY A 257 -8.85 -26.66 10.06
N ASN A 258 -8.64 -26.32 8.80
CA ASN A 258 -8.07 -25.05 8.35
C ASN A 258 -9.14 -23.98 8.06
N LEU A 259 -10.41 -24.31 8.20
CA LEU A 259 -11.52 -23.40 7.93
C LEU A 259 -11.95 -22.71 9.23
N TYR A 260 -11.96 -21.38 9.20
CA TYR A 260 -12.49 -20.50 10.23
C TYR A 260 -13.75 -19.82 9.68
N THR A 261 -14.83 -19.84 10.44
CA THR A 261 -16.10 -19.25 10.03
C THR A 261 -16.63 -18.29 11.08
N GLN A 262 -17.19 -17.19 10.64
CA GLN A 262 -17.99 -16.27 11.47
C GLN A 262 -19.40 -16.20 10.88
N ALA A 263 -20.40 -16.40 11.73
CA ALA A 263 -21.79 -16.23 11.34
C ALA A 263 -22.14 -14.75 11.21
N GLY A 264 -23.04 -14.44 10.29
CA GLY A 264 -23.51 -13.07 10.06
C GLY A 264 -24.69 -13.03 9.10
N SER A 265 -25.08 -11.82 8.71
CA SER A 265 -26.13 -11.57 7.73
C SER A 265 -25.68 -10.53 6.70
N GLY A 266 -26.14 -10.64 5.48
CA GLY A 266 -25.76 -9.73 4.39
C GLY A 266 -24.58 -10.24 3.55
N PRO A 267 -23.81 -9.34 2.95
CA PRO A 267 -22.70 -9.72 2.09
C PRO A 267 -21.63 -10.53 2.83
N GLN A 268 -21.05 -11.51 2.13
CA GLN A 268 -20.09 -12.46 2.69
C GLN A 268 -18.67 -12.15 2.20
N LEU A 269 -17.69 -12.35 3.08
CA LEU A 269 -16.28 -12.41 2.73
C LEU A 269 -15.82 -13.87 2.63
N THR A 270 -15.27 -14.23 1.47
CA THR A 270 -14.58 -15.50 1.27
C THR A 270 -13.08 -15.22 1.21
N MET A 271 -12.33 -15.77 2.15
CA MET A 271 -10.94 -15.40 2.39
C MET A 271 -10.01 -16.60 2.32
N VAL A 272 -8.85 -16.42 1.72
CA VAL A 272 -7.73 -17.35 1.78
C VAL A 272 -6.53 -16.59 2.32
N VAL A 273 -5.91 -17.12 3.37
CA VAL A 273 -4.71 -16.54 3.98
C VAL A 273 -3.59 -17.57 3.98
N ARG A 274 -2.47 -17.21 3.35
CA ARG A 274 -1.23 -17.97 3.32
C ARG A 274 -0.13 -17.19 4.00
N ILE A 275 0.47 -17.76 5.05
CA ILE A 275 1.61 -17.13 5.74
C ILE A 275 2.73 -18.17 5.82
N GLY A 276 3.91 -17.82 5.31
CA GLY A 276 5.08 -18.69 5.33
C GLY A 276 5.58 -18.93 6.76
N ALA A 277 5.81 -17.86 7.52
CA ALA A 277 6.16 -17.93 8.94
C ALA A 277 5.64 -16.71 9.69
N GLY A 278 5.04 -16.91 10.86
CA GLY A 278 4.52 -15.83 11.70
C GLY A 278 3.16 -16.10 12.31
N ASN A 279 2.45 -15.05 12.67
CA ASN A 279 1.19 -15.14 13.40
C ASN A 279 0.04 -14.52 12.62
N LEU A 280 -1.11 -15.16 12.69
CA LEU A 280 -2.39 -14.61 12.25
C LEU A 280 -3.27 -14.31 13.47
N THR A 281 -3.76 -13.09 13.55
CA THR A 281 -4.72 -12.68 14.58
C THR A 281 -6.04 -12.29 13.94
N LEU A 282 -7.13 -12.96 14.36
CA LEU A 282 -8.50 -12.61 13.99
C LEU A 282 -9.14 -11.89 15.16
N THR A 283 -9.50 -10.63 14.97
CA THR A 283 -10.11 -9.77 16.00
C THR A 283 -11.38 -9.09 15.49
N ARG A 284 -12.06 -8.34 16.35
CA ARG A 284 -13.30 -7.60 16.05
C ARG A 284 -13.12 -6.13 16.26
#